data_1ade8b97de49cb8adb5f3fb7911c1ce1
#
_entry.id   1ade8b97de49cb8adb5f3fb7911c1ce1
#
_cell.length_a   1.000
_cell.length_b   1.000
_cell.length_c   1.000
_cell.angle_alpha   90.00
_cell.angle_beta   90.00
_cell.angle_gamma   90.00
#
_symmetry.space_group_name_H-M   'P 1'
#
loop_
_entity.id
_entity.type
_entity.pdbx_description
1 polymer ?
#
loop_
_entity_poly.entity_id
_entity_poly.type
_entity_poly.pdbx_seq_one_letter_code
_entity_poly.pdbx_strand_id
1 'polypeptide(L)'
;MTILVRTLLGRLSKQSRAFSFCTDVRNLSRIPLLLLFLLAAAPSSAETNLQSYKWETRVLLLFGPGDSSDLVRQKLILAGDPAGIDERDMVILEPPETQGLQARYQVDPAIFTAILIGKDGGEKLRRDVPVSLPELYGLIDQMPMRKREMRQQRR
;
A
#
# COMPACT_ATOMS: atom_id res chain seq x y z
N MET A 1 39.04 40.99 -23.80
CA MET A 1 40.16 40.03 -23.79
C MET A 1 39.58 38.67 -24.12
N THR A 2 39.27 38.40 -25.32
CA THR A 2 40.05 37.91 -26.50
C THR A 2 40.92 36.72 -26.15
N ILE A 3 40.64 35.62 -26.81
CA ILE A 3 41.52 34.57 -27.43
C ILE A 3 40.83 33.23 -27.35
N LEU A 4 40.34 32.80 -28.43
CA LEU A 4 40.76 32.00 -29.59
C LEU A 4 40.44 30.49 -29.45
N VAL A 5 39.42 30.08 -30.14
CA VAL A 5 39.32 29.09 -31.24
C VAL A 5 40.54 28.21 -31.45
N ARG A 6 40.35 26.91 -31.43
CA ARG A 6 41.02 26.00 -32.34
C ARG A 6 40.24 24.71 -32.58
N THR A 7 39.66 24.70 -33.74
CA THR A 7 39.24 23.62 -34.62
C THR A 7 40.25 22.47 -34.68
N LEU A 8 39.80 21.24 -34.59
CA LEU A 8 40.42 20.10 -35.20
C LEU A 8 39.37 19.14 -35.78
N LEU A 9 39.18 19.33 -37.07
CA LEU A 9 38.59 18.32 -37.97
C LEU A 9 39.55 17.16 -38.09
N GLY A 10 39.06 15.95 -37.94
CA GLY A 10 39.82 14.71 -38.10
C GLY A 10 38.94 13.56 -38.55
N ARG A 11 38.66 13.54 -39.84
CA ARG A 11 38.60 12.36 -40.73
C ARG A 11 37.64 11.22 -40.40
N LEU A 12 36.67 11.16 -41.30
CA LEU A 12 35.97 10.01 -41.87
C LEU A 12 36.82 8.74 -41.98
N SER A 13 36.30 7.63 -41.52
CA SER A 13 36.47 6.37 -42.18
C SER A 13 35.16 5.59 -42.22
N LYS A 14 34.60 5.60 -43.39
CA LYS A 14 33.50 4.85 -43.94
C LYS A 14 33.88 3.36 -43.91
N GLN A 15 33.23 2.58 -43.06
CA GLN A 15 33.27 1.13 -43.17
C GLN A 15 31.86 0.57 -43.14
N SER A 16 31.29 0.56 -44.35
CA SER A 16 30.11 -0.22 -44.70
C SER A 16 30.47 -1.70 -44.62
N ARG A 17 30.09 -2.37 -43.56
CA ARG A 17 29.96 -3.82 -43.59
C ARG A 17 28.49 -4.15 -43.65
N ALA A 18 28.02 -4.41 -44.85
CA ALA A 18 26.78 -5.06 -45.14
C ALA A 18 26.82 -6.46 -44.50
N PHE A 19 26.17 -6.60 -43.36
CA PHE A 19 25.82 -7.90 -42.80
C PHE A 19 24.54 -8.34 -43.54
N SER A 20 24.75 -9.13 -44.62
CA SER A 20 23.68 -9.95 -45.19
C SER A 20 23.21 -10.95 -44.15
N PHE A 21 22.17 -10.63 -43.43
CA PHE A 21 21.42 -11.61 -42.63
C PHE A 21 20.54 -12.38 -43.60
N CYS A 22 21.08 -13.49 -44.08
CA CYS A 22 20.30 -14.52 -44.74
C CYS A 22 19.42 -15.18 -43.69
N THR A 23 18.19 -14.71 -43.54
CA THR A 23 17.18 -15.33 -42.70
C THR A 23 16.71 -16.60 -43.38
N ASP A 24 17.30 -17.71 -42.99
CA ASP A 24 16.81 -19.05 -43.34
C ASP A 24 15.50 -19.32 -42.54
N VAL A 25 14.39 -19.05 -43.20
CA VAL A 25 13.02 -19.20 -42.62
C VAL A 25 12.57 -20.68 -42.59
N ARG A 26 13.47 -21.64 -42.66
CA ARG A 26 13.10 -23.07 -42.67
C ARG A 26 13.10 -23.77 -41.31
N ASN A 27 13.35 -23.05 -40.22
CA ASN A 27 13.43 -23.71 -38.90
C ASN A 27 12.51 -23.06 -37.82
N LEU A 28 11.37 -22.53 -38.24
CA LEU A 28 10.39 -21.90 -37.33
C LEU A 28 9.49 -22.93 -36.59
N SER A 29 9.77 -24.23 -36.74
CA SER A 29 8.91 -25.30 -36.21
C SER A 29 9.38 -25.93 -34.88
N ARG A 30 10.42 -25.39 -34.24
CA ARG A 30 10.95 -25.93 -32.99
C ARG A 30 11.33 -24.85 -31.96
N ILE A 31 10.56 -23.75 -31.90
CA ILE A 31 10.65 -22.88 -30.71
C ILE A 31 9.89 -23.65 -29.63
N PRO A 32 10.58 -24.15 -28.60
CA PRO A 32 9.94 -24.98 -27.61
C PRO A 32 8.91 -24.13 -26.86
N LEU A 33 7.75 -24.71 -26.65
CA LEU A 33 6.62 -24.31 -25.81
C LEU A 33 7.03 -23.89 -24.37
N LEU A 34 8.32 -23.91 -24.10
CA LEU A 34 8.94 -23.61 -22.80
C LEU A 34 9.10 -22.10 -22.50
N LEU A 35 8.99 -21.24 -23.54
CA LEU A 35 9.15 -19.78 -23.33
C LEU A 35 7.83 -19.08 -22.99
N LEU A 36 6.70 -19.80 -23.11
CA LEU A 36 5.37 -19.24 -22.81
C LEU A 36 4.97 -19.42 -21.34
N PHE A 37 5.80 -20.10 -20.52
CA PHE A 37 5.46 -20.39 -19.11
C PHE A 37 6.15 -19.43 -18.11
N LEU A 38 6.89 -18.42 -18.58
CA LEU A 38 7.67 -17.53 -17.71
C LEU A 38 6.99 -16.17 -17.46
N LEU A 39 5.71 -16.00 -17.82
CA LEU A 39 5.04 -14.69 -17.71
C LEU A 39 3.80 -14.71 -16.78
N ALA A 40 3.81 -15.55 -15.77
CA ALA A 40 2.71 -15.58 -14.80
C ALA A 40 3.19 -15.62 -13.35
N ALA A 41 4.29 -14.90 -13.03
CA ALA A 41 4.52 -14.47 -11.67
C ALA A 41 3.87 -13.09 -11.51
N ALA A 42 2.54 -13.04 -11.47
CA ALA A 42 1.86 -11.90 -10.88
C ALA A 42 2.38 -11.77 -9.45
N PRO A 43 2.83 -10.58 -8.97
CA PRO A 43 3.13 -10.40 -7.57
C PRO A 43 1.84 -10.75 -6.82
N SER A 44 1.89 -11.83 -6.05
CA SER A 44 0.87 -12.15 -5.07
C SER A 44 0.91 -11.00 -4.08
N SER A 45 0.03 -10.01 -4.24
CA SER A 45 -0.22 -9.01 -3.22
C SER A 45 -0.63 -9.81 -2.00
N ALA A 46 0.22 -9.84 -0.97
CA ALA A 46 -0.11 -10.51 0.28
C ALA A 46 -1.38 -9.83 0.80
N GLU A 47 -2.53 -10.47 0.58
CA GLU A 47 -3.78 -9.99 1.14
C GLU A 47 -3.63 -9.95 2.65
N THR A 48 -3.69 -8.76 3.22
CA THR A 48 -3.66 -8.57 4.66
C THR A 48 -4.81 -9.35 5.27
N ASN A 49 -4.48 -10.45 5.97
CA ASN A 49 -5.48 -11.33 6.53
C ASN A 49 -6.04 -10.74 7.83
N LEU A 50 -7.14 -10.00 7.74
CA LEU A 50 -7.81 -9.42 8.91
C LEU A 50 -8.39 -10.48 9.88
N GLN A 51 -8.45 -11.75 9.48
CA GLN A 51 -8.92 -12.81 10.36
C GLN A 51 -8.00 -13.06 11.56
N SER A 52 -6.69 -12.81 11.41
CA SER A 52 -5.73 -12.93 12.51
C SER A 52 -5.95 -11.93 13.65
N TYR A 53 -6.59 -10.80 13.36
CA TYR A 53 -6.90 -9.77 14.35
C TYR A 53 -8.23 -9.98 15.06
N LYS A 54 -9.09 -10.87 14.52
CA LYS A 54 -10.44 -11.09 15.04
C LYS A 54 -10.39 -11.66 16.44
N TRP A 55 -11.16 -11.06 17.34
CA TRP A 55 -11.27 -11.34 18.78
C TRP A 55 -10.07 -10.87 19.61
N GLU A 56 -8.94 -10.52 19.00
CA GLU A 56 -7.75 -10.07 19.70
C GLU A 56 -7.62 -8.55 19.72
N THR A 57 -7.63 -7.94 18.54
CA THR A 57 -7.40 -6.50 18.39
C THR A 57 -8.47 -5.81 17.56
N ARG A 58 -8.57 -4.51 17.72
CA ARG A 58 -9.31 -3.61 16.85
C ARG A 58 -8.37 -3.15 15.75
N VAL A 59 -8.89 -2.95 14.55
CA VAL A 59 -8.06 -2.56 13.42
C VAL A 59 -8.57 -1.24 12.85
N LEU A 60 -7.71 -0.23 12.81
CA LEU A 60 -7.96 1.00 12.08
C LEU A 60 -7.30 0.90 10.71
N LEU A 61 -8.12 0.77 9.68
CA LEU A 61 -7.68 0.75 8.29
C LEU A 61 -7.63 2.18 7.76
N LEU A 62 -6.48 2.57 7.22
CA LEU A 62 -6.31 3.83 6.52
C LEU A 62 -6.13 3.56 5.03
N PHE A 63 -6.88 4.25 4.21
CA PHE A 63 -6.82 4.19 2.75
C PHE A 63 -6.52 5.57 2.19
N GLY A 64 -6.03 5.63 0.97
CA GLY A 64 -5.80 6.85 0.22
C GLY A 64 -4.40 6.92 -0.39
N PRO A 65 -4.12 7.96 -1.19
CA PRO A 65 -2.80 8.20 -1.73
C PRO A 65 -1.79 8.44 -0.60
N GLY A 66 -0.58 7.87 -0.73
CA GLY A 66 0.44 7.93 0.33
C GLY A 66 0.91 9.35 0.68
N ASP A 67 0.74 10.30 -0.24
CA ASP A 67 1.09 11.72 -0.12
C ASP A 67 -0.12 12.61 0.20
N SER A 68 -1.31 12.05 0.39
CA SER A 68 -2.49 12.86 0.72
C SER A 68 -2.33 13.56 2.07
N SER A 69 -2.72 14.84 2.11
CA SER A 69 -2.67 15.66 3.32
C SER A 69 -3.47 15.05 4.47
N ASP A 70 -4.59 14.40 4.17
CA ASP A 70 -5.47 13.81 5.16
C ASP A 70 -4.89 12.53 5.76
N LEU A 71 -4.23 11.69 4.94
CA LEU A 71 -3.51 10.52 5.46
C LEU A 71 -2.36 10.95 6.37
N VAL A 72 -1.56 11.91 5.95
CA VAL A 72 -0.47 12.47 6.76
C VAL A 72 -1.00 13.05 8.07
N ARG A 73 -2.08 13.84 8.01
CA ARG A 73 -2.72 14.41 9.20
C ARG A 73 -3.26 13.35 10.14
N GLN A 74 -3.91 12.31 9.61
CA GLN A 74 -4.40 11.20 10.43
C GLN A 74 -3.26 10.48 11.15
N LYS A 75 -2.15 10.22 10.49
CA LYS A 75 -0.96 9.61 11.09
C LYS A 75 -0.39 10.46 12.22
N LEU A 76 -0.31 11.77 12.03
CA LEU A 76 0.14 12.70 13.09
C LEU A 76 -0.80 12.70 14.30
N ILE A 77 -2.12 12.67 14.09
CA ILE A 77 -3.10 12.56 15.18
C ILE A 77 -2.87 11.28 15.98
N LEU A 78 -2.71 10.14 15.30
CA LEU A 78 -2.52 8.84 15.95
C LEU A 78 -1.17 8.75 16.68
N ALA A 79 -0.14 9.33 16.12
CA ALA A 79 1.19 9.40 16.76
C ALA A 79 1.20 10.25 18.04
N GLY A 80 0.17 11.06 18.27
CA GLY A 80 0.05 11.90 19.46
C GLY A 80 -0.24 11.14 20.75
N ASP A 81 -0.78 9.91 20.70
CA ASP A 81 -1.09 9.11 21.89
C ASP A 81 -0.98 7.59 21.61
N PRO A 82 0.25 7.07 21.48
CA PRO A 82 0.48 5.64 21.29
C PRO A 82 -0.07 4.79 22.45
N ALA A 83 0.05 5.29 23.68
CA ALA A 83 -0.41 4.59 24.87
C ALA A 83 -1.94 4.39 24.89
N GLY A 84 -2.69 5.40 24.45
CA GLY A 84 -4.14 5.29 24.33
C GLY A 84 -4.59 4.32 23.24
N ILE A 85 -3.77 4.17 22.17
CA ILE A 85 -3.99 3.17 21.11
C ILE A 85 -3.76 1.77 21.66
N ASP A 86 -2.64 1.55 22.35
CA ASP A 86 -2.29 0.24 22.96
C ASP A 86 -3.30 -0.16 24.04
N GLU A 87 -3.74 0.79 24.89
CA GLU A 87 -4.76 0.53 25.93
C GLU A 87 -6.07 -0.01 25.36
N ARG A 88 -6.36 0.32 24.10
CA ARG A 88 -7.59 -0.11 23.41
C ARG A 88 -7.36 -1.30 22.49
N ASP A 89 -6.22 -1.99 22.61
CA ASP A 89 -5.83 -3.11 21.74
C ASP A 89 -6.08 -2.77 20.26
N MET A 90 -5.56 -1.64 19.80
CA MET A 90 -5.80 -1.16 18.44
C MET A 90 -4.54 -1.23 17.60
N VAL A 91 -4.65 -1.81 16.40
CA VAL A 91 -3.61 -1.87 15.38
C VAL A 91 -4.01 -0.93 14.23
N ILE A 92 -3.04 -0.21 13.69
CA ILE A 92 -3.22 0.68 12.56
C ILE A 92 -2.60 0.01 11.34
N LEU A 93 -3.37 -0.16 10.28
CA LEU A 93 -2.90 -0.61 8.98
C LEU A 93 -3.05 0.52 7.98
N GLU A 94 -1.95 0.82 7.29
CA GLU A 94 -1.85 1.91 6.33
C GLU A 94 -1.32 1.41 4.98
N PRO A 95 -1.38 2.19 3.89
CA PRO A 95 -0.74 1.77 2.64
C PRO A 95 0.76 1.50 2.85
N PRO A 96 1.32 0.40 2.27
CA PRO A 96 0.70 -0.46 1.26
C PRO A 96 -0.17 -1.61 1.80
N GLU A 97 -0.23 -1.89 3.12
CA GLU A 97 -0.93 -3.05 3.69
C GLU A 97 -2.43 -3.05 3.38
N THR A 98 -3.04 -1.87 3.25
CA THR A 98 -4.47 -1.73 2.98
C THR A 98 -4.84 -1.82 1.50
N GLN A 99 -3.86 -1.80 0.57
CA GLN A 99 -4.15 -1.78 -0.87
C GLN A 99 -4.97 -2.99 -1.34
N GLY A 100 -4.70 -4.18 -0.81
CA GLY A 100 -5.47 -5.39 -1.13
C GLY A 100 -6.90 -5.41 -0.57
N LEU A 101 -7.21 -4.50 0.36
CA LEU A 101 -8.51 -4.45 1.04
C LEU A 101 -9.49 -3.45 0.40
N GLN A 102 -9.04 -2.62 -0.55
CA GLN A 102 -9.85 -1.56 -1.16
C GLN A 102 -11.14 -2.10 -1.78
N ALA A 103 -11.03 -3.16 -2.58
CA ALA A 103 -12.20 -3.79 -3.22
C ALA A 103 -13.18 -4.36 -2.19
N ARG A 104 -12.67 -5.00 -1.14
CA ARG A 104 -13.47 -5.59 -0.06
C ARG A 104 -14.29 -4.55 0.70
N TYR A 105 -13.70 -3.39 0.96
CA TYR A 105 -14.35 -2.30 1.69
C TYR A 105 -14.98 -1.26 0.76
N GLN A 106 -14.94 -1.48 -0.56
CA GLN A 106 -15.51 -0.56 -1.57
C GLN A 106 -14.99 0.88 -1.37
N VAL A 107 -13.67 1.02 -1.21
CA VAL A 107 -13.00 2.30 -1.00
C VAL A 107 -12.38 2.78 -2.31
N ASP A 108 -12.57 4.06 -2.62
CA ASP A 108 -11.88 4.71 -3.73
C ASP A 108 -10.40 4.95 -3.33
N PRO A 109 -9.42 4.38 -4.07
CA PRO A 109 -8.01 4.58 -3.77
C PRO A 109 -7.53 6.03 -3.89
N ALA A 110 -8.27 6.90 -4.58
CA ALA A 110 -7.95 8.31 -4.73
C ALA A 110 -8.42 9.17 -3.55
N ILE A 111 -9.30 8.65 -2.68
CA ILE A 111 -9.90 9.38 -1.57
C ILE A 111 -9.39 8.81 -0.24
N PHE A 112 -9.00 9.71 0.68
CA PHE A 112 -8.70 9.29 2.05
C PHE A 112 -9.95 8.66 2.70
N THR A 113 -9.78 7.48 3.29
CA THR A 113 -10.84 6.83 4.06
C THR A 113 -10.24 6.13 5.27
N ALA A 114 -10.81 6.40 6.46
CA ALA A 114 -10.50 5.69 7.69
C ALA A 114 -11.66 4.77 8.06
N ILE A 115 -11.37 3.49 8.32
CA ILE A 115 -12.36 2.49 8.71
C ILE A 115 -11.92 1.81 10.00
N LEU A 116 -12.74 1.88 11.06
CA LEU A 116 -12.53 1.14 12.29
C LEU A 116 -13.25 -0.20 12.25
N ILE A 117 -12.51 -1.27 12.44
CA ILE A 117 -13.01 -2.64 12.58
C ILE A 117 -12.96 -3.04 14.06
N GLY A 118 -14.06 -3.50 14.61
CA GLY A 118 -14.11 -4.02 15.97
C GLY A 118 -13.45 -5.41 16.10
N LYS A 119 -13.22 -5.86 17.34
CA LYS A 119 -12.71 -7.23 17.62
C LYS A 119 -13.61 -8.33 17.05
N ASP A 120 -14.90 -8.06 16.88
CA ASP A 120 -15.85 -8.97 16.23
C ASP A 120 -15.70 -9.06 14.70
N GLY A 121 -14.80 -8.25 14.12
CA GLY A 121 -14.55 -8.17 12.69
C GLY A 121 -15.55 -7.30 11.92
N GLY A 122 -16.48 -6.65 12.61
CA GLY A 122 -17.45 -5.73 12.00
C GLY A 122 -16.96 -4.30 11.90
N GLU A 123 -17.34 -3.61 10.82
CA GLU A 123 -17.10 -2.17 10.67
C GLU A 123 -17.88 -1.38 11.72
N LYS A 124 -17.21 -0.46 12.42
CA LYS A 124 -17.76 0.37 13.48
C LYS A 124 -17.78 1.86 13.15
N LEU A 125 -16.85 2.28 12.31
CA LEU A 125 -16.74 3.67 11.86
C LEU A 125 -16.22 3.68 10.43
N ARG A 126 -16.73 4.62 9.64
CA ARG A 126 -16.17 4.99 8.33
C ARG A 126 -16.16 6.50 8.22
N ARG A 127 -15.04 7.06 7.83
CA ARG A 127 -14.85 8.50 7.58
C ARG A 127 -13.94 8.72 6.37
N ASP A 128 -14.26 9.71 5.60
CA ASP A 128 -13.45 10.22 4.48
C ASP A 128 -12.68 11.50 4.83
N VAL A 129 -12.65 11.81 6.12
CA VAL A 129 -11.85 12.89 6.73
C VAL A 129 -11.11 12.36 7.95
N PRO A 130 -9.99 13.00 8.36
CA PRO A 130 -9.24 12.58 9.54
C PRO A 130 -10.09 12.58 10.81
N VAL A 131 -9.99 11.49 11.58
CA VAL A 131 -10.72 11.26 12.82
C VAL A 131 -9.87 11.71 14.01
N SER A 132 -10.46 12.44 14.94
CA SER A 132 -9.77 12.83 16.16
C SER A 132 -9.69 11.68 17.18
N LEU A 133 -8.66 11.69 18.06
CA LEU A 133 -8.53 10.69 19.12
C LEU A 133 -9.75 10.66 20.07
N PRO A 134 -10.30 11.82 20.51
CA PRO A 134 -11.50 11.79 21.34
C PRO A 134 -12.72 11.15 20.69
N GLU A 135 -12.94 11.36 19.38
CA GLU A 135 -14.03 10.71 18.64
C GLU A 135 -13.80 9.20 18.55
N LEU A 136 -12.59 8.79 18.17
CA LEU A 136 -12.22 7.39 18.03
C LEU A 136 -12.34 6.64 19.36
N TYR A 137 -11.77 7.19 20.43
CA TYR A 137 -11.78 6.60 21.77
C TYR A 137 -13.19 6.58 22.36
N GLY A 138 -13.94 7.66 22.21
CA GLY A 138 -15.32 7.74 22.68
C GLY A 138 -16.20 6.64 22.05
N LEU A 139 -16.00 6.35 20.77
CA LEU A 139 -16.69 5.25 20.10
C LEU A 139 -16.24 3.89 20.63
N ILE A 140 -14.93 3.65 20.74
CA ILE A 140 -14.38 2.38 21.21
C ILE A 140 -14.81 2.09 22.65
N ASP A 141 -14.74 3.09 23.54
CA ASP A 141 -15.03 2.92 24.97
C ASP A 141 -16.54 2.62 25.24
N GLN A 142 -17.40 2.89 24.26
CA GLN A 142 -18.81 2.49 24.31
C GLN A 142 -19.06 1.03 23.89
N MET A 143 -18.10 0.38 23.24
CA MET A 143 -18.25 -1.00 22.74
C MET A 143 -18.39 -2.00 23.91
N PRO A 144 -19.27 -3.01 23.78
CA PRO A 144 -19.51 -3.98 24.87
C PRO A 144 -18.26 -4.74 25.32
N MET A 145 -17.38 -5.11 24.38
CA MET A 145 -16.12 -5.80 24.68
C MET A 145 -15.17 -4.88 25.45
N ARG A 146 -15.01 -3.63 25.04
CA ARG A 146 -14.17 -2.64 25.73
C ARG A 146 -14.67 -2.37 27.15
N LYS A 147 -15.97 -2.26 27.35
CA LYS A 147 -16.54 -2.12 28.70
C LYS A 147 -16.24 -3.31 29.62
N ARG A 148 -16.11 -4.53 29.07
CA ARG A 148 -15.67 -5.70 29.84
C ARG A 148 -14.18 -5.62 30.17
N GLU A 149 -13.34 -5.26 29.20
CA GLU A 149 -11.90 -5.06 29.36
C GLU A 149 -11.60 -4.05 30.48
N MET A 150 -12.20 -2.87 30.41
CA MET A 150 -12.05 -1.82 31.44
C MET A 150 -12.48 -2.27 32.84
N ARG A 151 -13.52 -3.14 32.95
CA ARG A 151 -13.93 -3.69 34.26
C ARG A 151 -12.92 -4.70 34.80
N GLN A 152 -12.26 -5.46 33.92
CA GLN A 152 -11.25 -6.44 34.33
C GLN A 152 -9.96 -5.75 34.78
N GLN A 153 -9.56 -4.66 34.13
CA GLN A 153 -8.36 -3.88 34.50
C GLN A 153 -8.49 -3.16 35.86
N ARG A 154 -9.72 -2.94 36.36
CA ARG A 154 -9.98 -2.28 37.65
C ARG A 154 -10.00 -3.25 38.85
N ARG A 155 -9.85 -4.54 38.63
CA ARG A 155 -9.84 -5.59 39.67
C ARG A 155 -8.44 -5.96 40.06
#